data_bd75968aedbb0d010182d2182788e425
#
_entry.id   bd75968aedbb0d010182d2182788e425
#
_cell.length_a   1.000
_cell.length_b   1.000
_cell.length_c   1.000
_cell.angle_alpha   90.00
_cell.angle_beta   90.00
_cell.angle_gamma   90.00
#
_symmetry.space_group_name_H-M   'P 1'
#
loop_
_entity.id
_entity.type
_entity.pdbx_description
1 polymer ?
#
loop_
_entity_poly.entity_id
_entity_poly.type
_entity_poly.pdbx_seq_one_letter_code
_entity_poly.pdbx_strand_id
1 'polypeptide(L)'
;METNDRQKSWLKVWGGRLLNMIFFFCMLFVVYLVSGVFIVTSFKIPSDSMEPSLQTGDCILVDKCSKGARLFDVFAALEKKEVKIHRMPGWRKFNRNDVLVFNFPYPGRWDSIAFDVMSYYVKRCIAVPGDTLEIKDCHYRVKGHDGYLGNTAAQDKLQKLLDSEEFVNRGIVVESYPFDKELGWSIAEFGPLYIPAKGSVVEMDSLNRMLYRNLIEWEQKEKLTFRRDTVLLGDSVISRYCFRENYYFVSGDKMENSKDSRYWGLLPEPFIVGRALRIWKSKDDRSGSIKWGRVWKKIE
;
A
#
# COMPACT_ATOMS: atom_id res chain seq x y z
N MET A 1 -24.02 -21.28 -64.08
CA MET A 1 -22.79 -21.72 -63.37
C MET A 1 -22.04 -20.55 -62.73
N GLU A 2 -21.97 -19.39 -63.33
CA GLU A 2 -21.24 -18.20 -62.83
C GLU A 2 -21.75 -17.57 -61.49
N THR A 3 -23.05 -17.66 -61.21
CA THR A 3 -23.62 -17.07 -60.00
C THR A 3 -23.17 -17.78 -58.71
N ASN A 4 -22.90 -19.07 -58.75
CA ASN A 4 -22.47 -19.88 -57.62
C ASN A 4 -21.00 -19.61 -57.23
N ASP A 5 -20.14 -19.29 -58.19
CA ASP A 5 -18.74 -18.99 -57.98
C ASP A 5 -18.54 -17.57 -57.40
N ARG A 6 -19.33 -16.60 -57.83
CA ARG A 6 -19.35 -15.24 -57.22
C ARG A 6 -19.81 -15.26 -55.76
N GLN A 7 -20.82 -16.06 -55.45
CA GLN A 7 -21.33 -16.19 -54.07
C GLN A 7 -20.32 -16.87 -53.13
N LYS A 8 -19.63 -17.91 -53.60
CA LYS A 8 -18.53 -18.57 -52.87
C LYS A 8 -17.32 -17.65 -52.68
N SER A 9 -16.97 -16.85 -53.67
CA SER A 9 -15.89 -15.83 -53.55
C SER A 9 -16.24 -14.75 -52.56
N TRP A 10 -17.47 -14.24 -52.55
CA TRP A 10 -17.96 -13.24 -51.60
C TRP A 10 -17.95 -13.77 -50.16
N LEU A 11 -18.43 -15.01 -49.92
CA LEU A 11 -18.40 -15.67 -48.61
C LEU A 11 -16.98 -15.86 -48.09
N LYS A 12 -16.00 -16.22 -48.92
CA LYS A 12 -14.59 -16.33 -48.54
C LYS A 12 -14.00 -14.98 -48.14
N VAL A 13 -14.30 -13.90 -48.86
CA VAL A 13 -13.82 -12.55 -48.54
C VAL A 13 -14.42 -12.05 -47.21
N TRP A 14 -15.73 -12.24 -47.01
CA TRP A 14 -16.39 -11.85 -45.77
C TRP A 14 -15.96 -12.72 -44.59
N GLY A 15 -15.77 -14.02 -44.79
CA GLY A 15 -15.22 -14.91 -43.77
C GLY A 15 -13.82 -14.50 -43.33
N GLY A 16 -12.95 -14.13 -44.29
CA GLY A 16 -11.62 -13.61 -43.99
C GLY A 16 -11.64 -12.28 -43.21
N ARG A 17 -12.55 -11.35 -43.60
CA ARG A 17 -12.71 -10.08 -42.85
C ARG A 17 -13.21 -10.31 -41.42
N LEU A 18 -14.18 -11.20 -41.24
CA LEU A 18 -14.70 -11.55 -39.90
C LEU A 18 -13.61 -12.18 -39.03
N LEU A 19 -12.81 -13.10 -39.60
CA LEU A 19 -11.71 -13.72 -38.88
C LEU A 19 -10.65 -12.71 -38.45
N ASN A 20 -10.28 -11.79 -39.34
CA ASN A 20 -9.34 -10.71 -39.02
C ASN A 20 -9.88 -9.77 -37.94
N MET A 21 -11.19 -9.48 -37.95
CA MET A 21 -11.83 -8.67 -36.93
C MET A 21 -11.81 -9.37 -35.56
N ILE A 22 -12.15 -10.67 -35.52
CA ILE A 22 -12.06 -11.49 -34.31
C ILE A 22 -10.64 -11.50 -33.76
N PHE A 23 -9.65 -11.76 -34.62
CA PHE A 23 -8.22 -11.75 -34.26
C PHE A 23 -7.80 -10.40 -33.68
N PHE A 24 -8.21 -9.30 -34.31
CA PHE A 24 -7.94 -7.94 -33.80
C PHE A 24 -8.52 -7.69 -32.41
N PHE A 25 -9.78 -8.09 -32.17
CA PHE A 25 -10.40 -7.96 -30.83
C PHE A 25 -9.73 -8.87 -29.79
N CYS A 26 -9.36 -10.09 -30.16
CA CYS A 26 -8.59 -10.97 -29.28
C CYS A 26 -7.23 -10.34 -28.91
N MET A 27 -6.54 -9.76 -29.89
CA MET A 27 -5.27 -9.06 -29.64
C MET A 27 -5.45 -7.86 -28.72
N LEU A 28 -6.48 -7.03 -28.95
CA LEU A 28 -6.79 -5.92 -28.06
C LEU A 28 -7.11 -6.39 -26.63
N PHE A 29 -7.84 -7.48 -26.50
CA PHE A 29 -8.14 -8.08 -25.19
C PHE A 29 -6.87 -8.57 -24.47
N VAL A 30 -5.96 -9.22 -25.19
CA VAL A 30 -4.65 -9.62 -24.63
C VAL A 30 -3.84 -8.41 -24.19
N VAL A 31 -3.78 -7.35 -25.01
CA VAL A 31 -3.10 -6.09 -24.68
C VAL A 31 -3.72 -5.45 -23.42
N TYR A 32 -5.05 -5.46 -23.31
CA TYR A 32 -5.76 -4.98 -22.12
C TYR A 32 -5.37 -5.76 -20.87
N LEU A 33 -5.37 -7.10 -20.94
CA LEU A 33 -4.97 -7.96 -19.81
C LEU A 33 -3.52 -7.71 -19.41
N VAL A 34 -2.59 -7.69 -20.37
CA VAL A 34 -1.17 -7.43 -20.14
C VAL A 34 -0.97 -6.05 -19.51
N SER A 35 -1.65 -5.03 -20.03
CA SER A 35 -1.62 -3.68 -19.45
C SER A 35 -2.10 -3.67 -18.01
N GLY A 36 -3.20 -4.37 -17.69
CA GLY A 36 -3.75 -4.48 -16.33
C GLY A 36 -2.80 -5.17 -15.36
N VAL A 37 -2.01 -6.13 -15.82
CA VAL A 37 -1.02 -6.83 -14.99
C VAL A 37 0.23 -5.98 -14.77
N PHE A 38 0.79 -5.39 -15.83
CA PHE A 38 2.15 -4.84 -15.81
C PHE A 38 2.22 -3.32 -15.76
N ILE A 39 1.23 -2.60 -16.28
CA ILE A 39 1.34 -1.16 -16.51
C ILE A 39 0.44 -0.38 -15.56
N VAL A 40 -0.87 -0.49 -15.73
CA VAL A 40 -1.87 0.33 -15.02
C VAL A 40 -3.05 -0.53 -14.62
N THR A 41 -3.55 -0.31 -13.42
CA THR A 41 -4.79 -0.94 -12.94
C THR A 41 -5.71 0.09 -12.30
N SER A 42 -7.00 -0.21 -12.20
CA SER A 42 -7.98 0.67 -11.57
C SER A 42 -8.47 0.09 -10.25
N PHE A 43 -8.59 0.97 -9.23
CA PHE A 43 -9.19 0.62 -7.94
C PHE A 43 -10.31 1.60 -7.60
N LYS A 44 -11.42 1.10 -7.07
CA LYS A 44 -12.48 1.91 -6.48
C LYS A 44 -12.14 2.18 -5.02
N ILE A 45 -12.32 3.42 -4.57
CA ILE A 45 -12.12 3.83 -3.17
C ILE A 45 -13.42 3.56 -2.39
N PRO A 46 -13.38 2.64 -1.39
CA PRO A 46 -14.57 2.27 -0.63
C PRO A 46 -14.77 3.07 0.65
N SER A 47 -13.75 3.82 1.12
CA SER A 47 -13.74 4.50 2.42
C SER A 47 -13.28 5.95 2.32
N ASP A 48 -13.50 6.69 3.39
CA ASP A 48 -13.20 8.11 3.51
C ASP A 48 -11.82 8.41 4.12
N SER A 49 -11.03 7.39 4.47
CA SER A 49 -9.75 7.55 5.19
C SER A 49 -8.68 8.37 4.45
N MET A 50 -8.88 8.63 3.16
CA MET A 50 -8.03 9.45 2.32
C MET A 50 -8.66 10.80 1.92
N GLU A 51 -9.76 11.20 2.57
CA GLU A 51 -10.32 12.55 2.38
C GLU A 51 -9.38 13.63 2.91
N PRO A 52 -9.30 14.77 2.23
CA PRO A 52 -10.07 15.19 1.05
C PRO A 52 -9.48 14.75 -0.29
N SER A 53 -8.27 14.18 -0.31
CA SER A 53 -7.56 13.83 -1.55
C SER A 53 -8.33 12.81 -2.38
N LEU A 54 -8.81 11.73 -1.74
CA LEU A 54 -9.67 10.71 -2.34
C LEU A 54 -10.97 10.61 -1.54
N GLN A 55 -12.09 10.46 -2.25
CA GLN A 55 -13.43 10.29 -1.66
C GLN A 55 -14.01 8.93 -2.01
N THR A 56 -14.93 8.47 -1.19
CA THR A 56 -15.71 7.27 -1.49
C THR A 56 -16.40 7.39 -2.86
N GLY A 57 -16.25 6.34 -3.69
CA GLY A 57 -16.76 6.30 -5.06
C GLY A 57 -15.77 6.78 -6.14
N ASP A 58 -14.60 7.32 -5.76
CA ASP A 58 -13.52 7.58 -6.71
C ASP A 58 -12.95 6.27 -7.26
N CYS A 59 -12.67 6.24 -8.57
CA CYS A 59 -11.91 5.20 -9.23
C CYS A 59 -10.56 5.77 -9.65
N ILE A 60 -9.48 5.23 -9.11
CA ILE A 60 -8.11 5.72 -9.32
C ILE A 60 -7.35 4.85 -10.32
N LEU A 61 -6.46 5.47 -11.09
CA LEU A 61 -5.47 4.78 -11.90
C LEU A 61 -4.19 4.61 -11.10
N VAL A 62 -3.69 3.38 -11.07
CA VAL A 62 -2.49 2.98 -10.30
C VAL A 62 -1.40 2.53 -11.24
N ASP A 63 -0.29 3.25 -11.20
CA ASP A 63 0.93 2.93 -11.95
C ASP A 63 1.69 1.81 -11.26
N LYS A 64 1.83 0.70 -11.96
CA LYS A 64 2.64 -0.46 -11.55
C LYS A 64 3.99 -0.46 -12.24
N CYS A 65 4.05 0.10 -13.44
CA CYS A 65 5.17 -0.03 -14.36
C CYS A 65 6.40 0.71 -13.83
N SER A 66 6.25 1.99 -13.44
CA SER A 66 7.40 2.81 -13.04
C SER A 66 8.13 2.27 -11.80
N LYS A 67 7.42 1.56 -10.93
CA LYS A 67 7.96 0.95 -9.70
C LYS A 67 8.30 -0.54 -9.89
N GLY A 68 7.99 -1.13 -11.03
CA GLY A 68 8.08 -2.55 -11.34
C GLY A 68 6.84 -3.33 -10.90
N ALA A 69 6.24 -4.05 -11.84
CA ALA A 69 5.09 -4.91 -11.58
C ALA A 69 5.48 -6.08 -10.65
N ARG A 70 4.50 -6.54 -9.87
CA ARG A 70 4.65 -7.70 -9.00
C ARG A 70 4.29 -8.99 -9.73
N LEU A 71 5.11 -10.02 -9.56
CA LEU A 71 4.88 -11.36 -10.08
C LEU A 71 4.79 -12.33 -8.91
N PHE A 72 3.71 -13.05 -8.81
CA PHE A 72 3.48 -14.09 -7.79
C PHE A 72 2.43 -15.09 -8.30
N ASP A 73 2.36 -16.25 -7.69
CA ASP A 73 1.33 -17.23 -7.97
C ASP A 73 -0.02 -16.74 -7.43
N VAL A 74 -0.89 -16.30 -8.37
CA VAL A 74 -2.21 -15.75 -8.05
C VAL A 74 -3.14 -16.83 -7.50
N PHE A 75 -3.06 -18.07 -8.00
CA PHE A 75 -3.91 -19.17 -7.54
C PHE A 75 -3.55 -19.57 -6.11
N ALA A 76 -2.27 -19.75 -5.82
CA ALA A 76 -1.80 -19.99 -4.45
C ALA A 76 -2.20 -18.86 -3.49
N ALA A 77 -2.12 -17.58 -3.94
CA ALA A 77 -2.53 -16.44 -3.15
C ALA A 77 -4.04 -16.41 -2.86
N LEU A 78 -4.88 -16.79 -3.82
CA LEU A 78 -6.33 -16.91 -3.63
C LEU A 78 -6.70 -18.03 -2.65
N GLU A 79 -5.92 -19.11 -2.64
CA GLU A 79 -6.04 -20.19 -1.65
C GLU A 79 -5.44 -19.85 -0.27
N LYS A 80 -4.97 -18.61 -0.09
CA LYS A 80 -4.30 -18.13 1.13
C LYS A 80 -3.04 -18.91 1.51
N LYS A 81 -2.42 -19.55 0.54
CA LYS A 81 -1.11 -20.17 0.70
C LYS A 81 -0.02 -19.08 0.72
N GLU A 82 1.10 -19.41 1.31
CA GLU A 82 2.25 -18.52 1.30
C GLU A 82 2.79 -18.37 -0.13
N VAL A 83 2.98 -17.13 -0.56
CA VAL A 83 3.49 -16.81 -1.90
C VAL A 83 4.73 -15.95 -1.82
N LYS A 84 5.70 -16.23 -2.68
CA LYS A 84 6.85 -15.39 -2.90
C LYS A 84 6.52 -14.33 -3.95
N ILE A 85 6.60 -13.06 -3.55
CA ILE A 85 6.33 -11.95 -4.43
C ILE A 85 7.65 -11.46 -5.01
N HIS A 86 7.79 -11.54 -6.32
CA HIS A 86 8.91 -10.97 -7.06
C HIS A 86 8.48 -9.64 -7.70
N ARG A 87 9.29 -8.61 -7.54
CA ARG A 87 9.08 -7.32 -8.20
C ARG A 87 10.01 -7.21 -9.40
N MET A 88 9.45 -6.86 -10.55
CA MET A 88 10.23 -6.52 -11.74
C MET A 88 11.06 -5.25 -11.48
N PRO A 89 12.19 -5.05 -12.16
CA PRO A 89 12.92 -3.80 -12.10
C PRO A 89 12.05 -2.62 -12.52
N GLY A 90 12.05 -1.56 -11.71
CA GLY A 90 11.41 -0.29 -12.00
C GLY A 90 12.46 0.81 -12.14
N TRP A 91 12.11 1.93 -12.78
CA TRP A 91 13.02 3.08 -12.96
C TRP A 91 12.79 4.21 -11.95
N ARG A 92 11.77 4.10 -11.08
CA ARG A 92 11.45 5.07 -10.03
C ARG A 92 11.35 4.39 -8.66
N LYS A 93 11.76 5.09 -7.60
CA LYS A 93 11.49 4.69 -6.21
C LYS A 93 10.14 5.27 -5.75
N PHE A 94 9.54 4.69 -4.72
CA PHE A 94 8.45 5.33 -4.00
C PHE A 94 8.99 6.50 -3.19
N ASN A 95 8.26 7.62 -3.19
CA ASN A 95 8.67 8.85 -2.53
C ASN A 95 7.70 9.20 -1.41
N ARG A 96 8.15 10.07 -0.51
CA ARG A 96 7.28 10.72 0.47
C ARG A 96 6.16 11.45 -0.27
N ASN A 97 4.97 11.46 0.32
CA ASN A 97 3.71 11.97 -0.23
C ASN A 97 3.13 11.22 -1.44
N ASP A 98 3.79 10.18 -1.98
CA ASP A 98 3.13 9.29 -2.95
C ASP A 98 1.92 8.60 -2.29
N VAL A 99 0.77 8.58 -2.97
CA VAL A 99 -0.38 7.79 -2.54
C VAL A 99 -0.21 6.37 -3.05
N LEU A 100 -0.06 5.42 -2.13
CA LEU A 100 0.25 4.02 -2.42
C LEU A 100 -0.99 3.15 -2.32
N VAL A 101 -1.13 2.22 -3.27
CA VAL A 101 -2.07 1.10 -3.18
C VAL A 101 -1.29 -0.15 -2.81
N PHE A 102 -1.71 -0.86 -1.80
CA PHE A 102 -1.01 -2.04 -1.28
C PHE A 102 -1.96 -3.07 -0.69
N ASN A 103 -1.51 -4.30 -0.57
CA ASN A 103 -2.22 -5.32 0.21
C ASN A 103 -1.95 -5.10 1.70
N PHE A 104 -3.00 -5.15 2.50
CA PHE A 104 -2.90 -4.94 3.95
C PHE A 104 -2.05 -6.05 4.60
N PRO A 105 -0.99 -5.70 5.36
CA PRO A 105 -0.05 -6.70 5.85
C PRO A 105 -0.55 -7.53 7.04
N TYR A 106 -1.70 -7.20 7.64
CA TYR A 106 -2.24 -7.88 8.82
C TYR A 106 -3.69 -8.33 8.64
N PRO A 107 -4.04 -9.09 7.58
CA PRO A 107 -5.44 -9.42 7.26
C PRO A 107 -6.13 -10.31 8.29
N GLY A 108 -5.39 -11.11 9.04
CA GLY A 108 -5.95 -12.03 10.04
C GLY A 108 -5.66 -11.64 11.48
N ARG A 109 -4.40 -11.38 11.79
CA ARG A 109 -3.91 -11.09 13.14
C ARG A 109 -2.93 -9.93 13.11
N TRP A 110 -2.97 -9.07 14.12
CA TRP A 110 -2.10 -7.87 14.19
C TRP A 110 -0.66 -8.18 14.65
N ASP A 111 -0.41 -9.40 15.08
CA ASP A 111 0.91 -9.86 15.57
C ASP A 111 1.71 -10.63 14.49
N SER A 112 1.16 -10.81 13.29
CA SER A 112 1.84 -11.52 12.21
C SER A 112 1.51 -10.97 10.83
N ILE A 113 2.54 -10.75 10.02
CA ILE A 113 2.42 -10.31 8.64
C ILE A 113 2.03 -11.49 7.76
N ALA A 114 0.96 -11.30 6.98
CA ALA A 114 0.48 -12.27 5.99
C ALA A 114 0.04 -11.55 4.71
N PHE A 115 0.13 -12.24 3.59
CA PHE A 115 -0.31 -11.71 2.31
C PHE A 115 -1.73 -12.16 1.99
N ASP A 116 -2.63 -11.18 1.77
CA ASP A 116 -3.98 -11.43 1.25
C ASP A 116 -4.18 -10.60 -0.02
N VAL A 117 -4.30 -11.31 -1.14
CA VAL A 117 -4.47 -10.70 -2.47
C VAL A 117 -5.77 -9.92 -2.60
N MET A 118 -6.78 -10.18 -1.76
CA MET A 118 -8.09 -9.54 -1.82
C MET A 118 -8.20 -8.29 -0.93
N SER A 119 -7.29 -8.12 0.03
CA SER A 119 -7.33 -7.03 1.01
C SER A 119 -6.46 -5.85 0.55
N TYR A 120 -7.06 -4.85 -0.11
CA TYR A 120 -6.37 -3.66 -0.59
C TYR A 120 -6.63 -2.43 0.27
N TYR A 121 -5.57 -1.68 0.52
CA TYR A 121 -5.59 -0.38 1.21
C TYR A 121 -4.97 0.69 0.34
N VAL A 122 -5.39 1.92 0.56
CA VAL A 122 -4.81 3.12 -0.08
C VAL A 122 -4.43 4.09 1.03
N LYS A 123 -3.14 4.45 1.09
CA LYS A 123 -2.59 5.39 2.09
C LYS A 123 -1.48 6.24 1.46
N ARG A 124 -1.18 7.36 2.09
CA ARG A 124 -0.07 8.23 1.71
C ARG A 124 1.23 7.76 2.37
N CYS A 125 2.31 7.73 1.59
CA CYS A 125 3.65 7.45 2.08
C CYS A 125 4.17 8.65 2.87
N ILE A 126 4.48 8.46 4.14
CA ILE A 126 5.02 9.52 5.02
C ILE A 126 6.53 9.41 5.09
N ALA A 127 7.04 8.19 5.31
CA ALA A 127 8.47 7.94 5.39
C ALA A 127 8.87 6.75 4.52
N VAL A 128 10.06 6.84 3.94
CA VAL A 128 10.64 5.87 3.00
C VAL A 128 11.83 5.13 3.64
N PRO A 129 12.32 4.04 3.02
CA PRO A 129 13.45 3.28 3.55
C PRO A 129 14.69 4.17 3.81
N GLY A 130 15.25 4.05 5.00
CA GLY A 130 16.39 4.85 5.48
C GLY A 130 16.01 6.09 6.31
N ASP A 131 14.74 6.44 6.37
CA ASP A 131 14.26 7.57 7.17
C ASP A 131 14.26 7.24 8.66
N THR A 132 14.32 8.29 9.49
CA THR A 132 13.93 8.25 10.90
C THR A 132 12.74 9.18 11.07
N LEU A 133 11.59 8.60 11.40
CA LEU A 133 10.31 9.29 11.57
C LEU A 133 10.03 9.59 13.02
N GLU A 134 9.50 10.78 13.28
CA GLU A 134 8.87 11.19 14.52
C GLU A 134 7.49 11.81 14.23
N ILE A 135 6.58 11.71 15.20
CA ILE A 135 5.37 12.53 15.23
C ILE A 135 5.47 13.38 16.50
N LYS A 136 5.33 14.70 16.36
CA LYS A 136 5.29 15.65 17.47
C LYS A 136 4.09 16.58 17.30
N ASP A 137 3.28 16.70 18.34
CA ASP A 137 2.03 17.47 18.29
C ASP A 137 1.17 17.08 17.06
N CYS A 138 1.00 15.79 16.81
CA CYS A 138 0.31 15.21 15.65
C CYS A 138 1.01 15.44 14.29
N HIS A 139 2.16 16.13 14.21
CA HIS A 139 2.83 16.48 12.96
C HIS A 139 3.97 15.52 12.66
N TYR A 140 3.99 15.02 11.41
CA TYR A 140 5.06 14.16 10.92
C TYR A 140 6.36 14.92 10.72
N ARG A 141 7.45 14.38 11.22
CA ARG A 141 8.81 14.87 11.02
C ARG A 141 9.72 13.73 10.60
N VAL A 142 10.56 13.96 9.61
CA VAL A 142 11.61 13.02 9.19
C VAL A 142 12.94 13.72 9.32
N LYS A 143 13.89 13.07 9.99
CA LYS A 143 15.23 13.62 10.23
C LYS A 143 15.91 14.01 8.92
N GLY A 144 16.35 15.28 8.80
CA GLY A 144 16.99 15.79 7.59
C GLY A 144 16.03 16.09 6.42
N HIS A 145 14.72 16.22 6.69
CA HIS A 145 13.73 16.61 5.68
C HIS A 145 12.85 17.76 6.20
N ASP A 146 12.94 18.91 5.55
CA ASP A 146 12.20 20.13 5.95
C ASP A 146 10.90 20.33 5.15
N GLY A 147 10.59 19.43 4.22
CA GLY A 147 9.37 19.49 3.41
C GLY A 147 8.12 19.04 4.17
N TYR A 148 6.94 19.43 3.66
CA TYR A 148 5.68 18.96 4.22
C TYR A 148 5.52 17.45 4.02
N LEU A 149 4.90 16.80 5.01
CA LEU A 149 4.62 15.36 5.02
C LEU A 149 3.14 15.15 5.33
N GLY A 150 2.47 14.39 4.47
CA GLY A 150 1.05 14.10 4.64
C GLY A 150 0.13 15.30 4.43
N ASN A 151 -1.07 15.23 4.99
CA ASN A 151 -2.05 16.30 4.98
C ASN A 151 -1.90 17.16 6.24
N THR A 152 -1.24 18.30 6.13
CA THR A 152 -0.96 19.20 7.29
C THR A 152 -2.24 19.72 7.94
N ALA A 153 -3.26 20.07 7.15
CA ALA A 153 -4.54 20.51 7.70
C ALA A 153 -5.25 19.43 8.52
N ALA A 154 -5.08 18.16 8.16
CA ALA A 154 -5.60 17.04 8.96
C ALA A 154 -4.77 16.82 10.24
N GLN A 155 -3.47 17.10 10.20
CA GLN A 155 -2.59 17.09 11.38
C GLN A 155 -3.03 18.15 12.37
N ASP A 156 -3.21 19.40 11.92
CA ASP A 156 -3.74 20.51 12.76
C ASP A 156 -5.11 20.19 13.34
N LYS A 157 -5.99 19.57 12.53
CA LYS A 157 -7.33 19.17 12.98
C LYS A 157 -7.27 18.09 14.04
N LEU A 158 -6.40 17.08 13.88
CA LEU A 158 -6.23 16.03 14.88
C LEU A 158 -5.72 16.59 16.19
N GLN A 159 -4.73 17.48 16.16
CA GLN A 159 -4.21 18.16 17.35
C GLN A 159 -5.33 18.87 18.10
N LYS A 160 -6.12 19.71 17.42
CA LYS A 160 -7.25 20.42 18.04
C LYS A 160 -8.29 19.47 18.64
N LEU A 161 -8.54 18.32 18.01
CA LEU A 161 -9.45 17.30 18.53
C LEU A 161 -8.92 16.67 19.83
N LEU A 162 -7.62 16.40 19.89
CA LEU A 162 -7.00 15.83 21.08
C LEU A 162 -6.97 16.85 22.23
N ASP A 163 -6.69 18.13 21.93
CA ASP A 163 -6.68 19.22 22.93
C ASP A 163 -8.07 19.48 23.53
N SER A 164 -9.14 19.26 22.76
CA SER A 164 -10.53 19.48 23.20
C SER A 164 -11.17 18.26 23.86
N GLU A 165 -10.45 17.15 23.99
CA GLU A 165 -10.97 15.84 24.46
C GLU A 165 -12.17 15.29 23.67
N GLU A 166 -12.55 15.91 22.56
CA GLU A 166 -13.62 15.40 21.66
C GLU A 166 -13.29 14.04 21.03
N PHE A 167 -12.02 13.66 21.05
CA PHE A 167 -11.55 12.38 20.49
C PHE A 167 -12.21 11.17 21.18
N VAL A 168 -12.55 11.27 22.48
CA VAL A 168 -13.23 10.21 23.23
C VAL A 168 -14.59 9.91 22.61
N ASN A 169 -15.38 10.96 22.35
CA ASN A 169 -16.71 10.84 21.74
C ASN A 169 -16.67 10.34 20.30
N ARG A 170 -15.53 10.50 19.62
CA ARG A 170 -15.33 10.03 18.24
C ARG A 170 -14.72 8.62 18.15
N GLY A 171 -14.40 7.99 19.28
CA GLY A 171 -13.77 6.67 19.34
C GLY A 171 -12.37 6.64 18.75
N ILE A 172 -11.63 7.76 18.81
CA ILE A 172 -10.25 7.83 18.33
C ILE A 172 -9.35 7.15 19.34
N VAL A 173 -8.63 6.11 18.90
CA VAL A 173 -7.63 5.42 19.71
C VAL A 173 -6.35 6.25 19.67
N VAL A 174 -5.91 6.74 20.82
CA VAL A 174 -4.72 7.59 20.96
C VAL A 174 -3.44 6.77 21.04
N GLU A 175 -3.51 5.59 21.64
CA GLU A 175 -2.39 4.65 21.72
C GLU A 175 -1.95 4.20 20.34
N SER A 176 -0.65 4.04 20.14
CA SER A 176 -0.08 3.71 18.84
C SER A 176 0.85 2.49 18.90
N TYR A 177 1.25 2.00 17.76
CA TYR A 177 2.28 0.99 17.62
C TYR A 177 3.56 1.39 18.40
N PRO A 178 4.24 0.49 19.11
CA PRO A 178 3.95 -0.94 19.26
C PRO A 178 2.97 -1.28 20.40
N PHE A 179 2.22 -0.33 20.92
CA PHE A 179 1.28 -0.45 22.06
C PHE A 179 1.99 -0.80 23.36
N ASP A 180 3.17 -0.28 23.55
CA ASP A 180 3.98 -0.47 24.74
C ASP A 180 3.86 0.72 25.69
N LYS A 181 3.55 0.45 26.94
CA LYS A 181 3.31 1.50 27.96
C LYS A 181 4.58 2.22 28.39
N GLU A 182 5.73 1.54 28.34
CA GLU A 182 7.01 2.14 28.75
C GLU A 182 7.50 3.13 27.70
N LEU A 183 7.25 2.86 26.40
CA LEU A 183 7.53 3.80 25.32
C LEU A 183 6.57 4.99 25.32
N GLY A 184 5.33 4.79 25.74
CA GLY A 184 4.32 5.84 25.80
C GLY A 184 3.98 6.47 24.44
N TRP A 185 4.23 5.77 23.32
CA TRP A 185 3.96 6.31 21.99
C TRP A 185 2.46 6.43 21.72
N SER A 186 2.10 7.53 21.09
CA SER A 186 0.74 7.85 20.72
C SER A 186 0.65 8.36 19.28
N ILE A 187 -0.56 8.59 18.79
CA ILE A 187 -0.76 9.20 17.46
C ILE A 187 -0.34 10.67 17.42
N ALA A 188 -0.15 11.31 18.58
CA ALA A 188 0.34 12.69 18.73
C ALA A 188 1.85 12.75 18.96
N GLU A 189 2.40 11.80 19.74
CA GLU A 189 3.81 11.73 20.15
C GLU A 189 4.34 10.33 19.82
N PHE A 190 5.14 10.20 18.77
CA PHE A 190 5.58 8.91 18.23
C PHE A 190 7.05 8.96 17.80
N GLY A 191 7.77 7.89 18.05
CA GLY A 191 9.15 7.74 17.61
C GLY A 191 10.20 8.26 18.61
N PRO A 192 11.46 8.39 18.15
CA PRO A 192 11.93 8.18 16.76
C PRO A 192 11.87 6.71 16.30
N LEU A 193 11.36 6.47 15.11
CA LEU A 193 11.31 5.16 14.47
C LEU A 193 12.17 5.16 13.21
N TYR A 194 13.20 4.32 13.14
CA TYR A 194 13.94 4.09 11.91
C TYR A 194 13.13 3.22 10.95
N ILE A 195 13.08 3.61 9.68
CA ILE A 195 12.38 2.90 8.61
C ILE A 195 13.40 2.04 7.87
N PRO A 196 13.41 0.71 8.05
CA PRO A 196 14.46 -0.12 7.51
C PRO A 196 14.53 -0.10 5.98
N ALA A 197 15.75 0.00 5.46
CA ALA A 197 16.05 -0.21 4.06
C ALA A 197 16.61 -1.62 3.87
N LYS A 198 16.43 -2.19 2.68
CA LYS A 198 17.09 -3.43 2.31
C LYS A 198 18.60 -3.33 2.48
N GLY A 199 19.19 -4.26 3.22
CA GLY A 199 20.62 -4.25 3.56
C GLY A 199 21.00 -3.38 4.77
N SER A 200 20.07 -2.60 5.33
CA SER A 200 20.35 -1.88 6.58
C SER A 200 20.45 -2.83 7.77
N VAL A 201 21.31 -2.51 8.70
CA VAL A 201 21.57 -3.31 9.89
C VAL A 201 21.14 -2.55 11.13
N VAL A 202 20.41 -3.21 12.03
CA VAL A 202 20.07 -2.68 13.35
C VAL A 202 20.65 -3.58 14.45
N GLU A 203 21.01 -2.98 15.58
CA GLU A 203 21.37 -3.71 16.79
C GLU A 203 20.11 -4.38 17.35
N MET A 204 20.23 -5.60 17.88
CA MET A 204 19.10 -6.34 18.43
C MET A 204 19.10 -6.24 19.94
N ASP A 205 18.56 -5.14 20.43
CA ASP A 205 18.22 -4.89 21.83
C ASP A 205 16.73 -5.15 22.12
N SER A 206 16.30 -4.88 23.32
CA SER A 206 14.89 -5.02 23.75
C SER A 206 13.95 -4.15 22.93
N LEU A 207 14.35 -2.90 22.64
CA LEU A 207 13.55 -1.95 21.87
C LEU A 207 13.40 -2.37 20.41
N ASN A 208 14.51 -2.62 19.72
CA ASN A 208 14.49 -3.00 18.31
C ASN A 208 13.82 -4.37 18.09
N ARG A 209 13.96 -5.30 19.03
CA ARG A 209 13.20 -6.54 19.02
C ARG A 209 11.69 -6.26 19.01
N MET A 210 11.21 -5.37 19.87
CA MET A 210 9.79 -5.03 19.97
C MET A 210 9.31 -4.32 18.71
N LEU A 211 10.06 -3.32 18.23
CA LEU A 211 9.70 -2.51 17.06
C LEU A 211 9.73 -3.31 15.74
N TYR A 212 10.61 -4.31 15.62
CA TYR A 212 10.79 -5.00 14.33
C TYR A 212 10.46 -6.48 14.37
N ARG A 213 9.92 -7.01 15.47
CA ARG A 213 9.61 -8.43 15.61
C ARG A 213 8.79 -8.98 14.45
N ASN A 214 7.66 -8.35 14.13
CA ASN A 214 6.77 -8.83 13.07
C ASN A 214 7.46 -8.84 11.69
N LEU A 215 8.33 -7.87 11.43
CA LEU A 215 9.08 -7.77 10.17
C LEU A 215 10.11 -8.89 10.07
N ILE A 216 10.89 -9.09 11.14
CA ILE A 216 11.95 -10.09 11.20
C ILE A 216 11.34 -11.51 11.14
N GLU A 217 10.30 -11.79 11.91
CA GLU A 217 9.60 -13.08 11.87
C GLU A 217 9.00 -13.37 10.48
N TRP A 218 8.48 -12.31 9.80
CA TRP A 218 7.97 -12.45 8.44
C TRP A 218 9.08 -12.73 7.42
N GLU A 219 10.22 -12.04 7.51
CA GLU A 219 11.35 -12.26 6.60
C GLU A 219 12.03 -13.62 6.78
N GLN A 220 12.18 -14.07 8.03
CA GLN A 220 12.96 -15.25 8.37
C GLN A 220 12.11 -16.53 8.52
N LYS A 221 10.79 -16.38 8.70
CA LYS A 221 9.86 -17.47 9.00
C LYS A 221 10.16 -18.20 10.32
N GLU A 222 10.86 -17.51 11.21
CA GLU A 222 11.26 -17.99 12.52
C GLU A 222 10.80 -17.01 13.60
N LYS A 223 10.57 -17.53 14.82
CA LYS A 223 10.14 -16.71 15.96
C LYS A 223 11.29 -15.95 16.58
N LEU A 224 11.03 -14.67 16.87
CA LEU A 224 11.95 -13.79 17.59
C LEU A 224 11.58 -13.79 19.08
N THR A 225 12.43 -14.37 19.91
CA THR A 225 12.20 -14.50 21.36
C THR A 225 13.23 -13.71 22.16
N PHE A 226 12.94 -13.51 23.46
CA PHE A 226 13.85 -12.83 24.37
C PHE A 226 14.05 -13.68 25.59
N ARG A 227 15.29 -13.98 25.92
CA ARG A 227 15.65 -14.80 27.07
C ARG A 227 16.92 -14.28 27.73
N ARG A 228 16.85 -13.94 29.04
CA ARG A 228 18.00 -13.49 29.84
C ARG A 228 18.80 -12.37 29.15
N ASP A 229 18.12 -11.28 28.75
CA ASP A 229 18.70 -10.12 28.06
C ASP A 229 19.30 -10.42 26.67
N THR A 230 18.94 -11.56 26.09
CA THR A 230 19.45 -11.99 24.80
C THR A 230 18.31 -12.19 23.81
N VAL A 231 18.45 -11.67 22.60
CA VAL A 231 17.50 -11.85 21.50
C VAL A 231 17.86 -13.12 20.73
N LEU A 232 16.89 -14.02 20.54
CA LEU A 232 17.04 -15.23 19.78
C LEU A 232 16.10 -15.21 18.56
N LEU A 233 16.62 -15.62 17.40
CA LEU A 233 15.85 -15.94 16.21
C LEU A 233 15.88 -17.46 16.03
N GLY A 234 14.71 -18.11 16.22
CA GLY A 234 14.69 -19.54 16.44
C GLY A 234 15.54 -19.92 17.66
N ASP A 235 16.54 -20.78 17.46
CA ASP A 235 17.48 -21.21 18.50
C ASP A 235 18.82 -20.42 18.49
N SER A 236 18.99 -19.48 17.55
CA SER A 236 20.24 -18.75 17.37
C SER A 236 20.21 -17.38 18.03
N VAL A 237 21.24 -17.08 18.84
CA VAL A 237 21.43 -15.73 19.42
C VAL A 237 21.82 -14.75 18.34
N ILE A 238 21.15 -13.62 18.28
CA ILE A 238 21.46 -12.53 17.35
C ILE A 238 21.68 -11.22 18.08
N SER A 239 22.78 -10.53 17.77
CA SER A 239 23.10 -9.17 18.26
C SER A 239 22.80 -8.09 17.22
N ARG A 240 22.65 -8.47 15.95
CA ARG A 240 22.36 -7.59 14.83
C ARG A 240 21.43 -8.28 13.85
N TYR A 241 20.63 -7.47 13.15
CA TYR A 241 19.76 -7.96 12.09
C TYR A 241 19.93 -7.11 10.82
N CYS A 242 20.13 -7.79 9.67
CA CYS A 242 20.21 -7.17 8.36
C CYS A 242 18.90 -7.39 7.61
N PHE A 243 18.16 -6.32 7.33
CA PHE A 243 16.87 -6.38 6.66
C PHE A 243 16.99 -6.84 5.21
N ARG A 244 16.09 -7.73 4.78
CA ARG A 244 16.05 -8.27 3.41
C ARG A 244 15.17 -7.47 2.47
N GLU A 245 14.25 -6.65 3.03
CA GLU A 245 13.28 -5.85 2.28
C GLU A 245 13.33 -4.37 2.67
N ASN A 246 12.72 -3.54 1.84
CA ASN A 246 12.45 -2.13 2.14
C ASN A 246 11.12 -2.01 2.88
N TYR A 247 11.04 -1.03 3.79
CA TYR A 247 9.82 -0.74 4.54
C TYR A 247 9.41 0.71 4.39
N TYR A 248 8.11 0.97 4.59
CA TYR A 248 7.51 2.30 4.45
C TYR A 248 6.59 2.58 5.64
N PHE A 249 6.49 3.84 6.01
CA PHE A 249 5.46 4.31 6.93
C PHE A 249 4.39 5.05 6.14
N VAL A 250 3.14 4.63 6.29
CA VAL A 250 2.02 5.18 5.52
C VAL A 250 0.92 5.68 6.45
N SER A 251 0.21 6.73 6.04
CA SER A 251 -0.92 7.31 6.79
C SER A 251 -2.08 7.70 5.89
N GLY A 252 -3.27 7.71 6.44
CA GLY A 252 -4.43 8.28 5.77
C GLY A 252 -4.46 9.80 5.85
N ASP A 253 -5.01 10.45 4.82
CA ASP A 253 -5.18 11.90 4.80
C ASP A 253 -6.24 12.39 5.79
N LYS A 254 -7.21 11.55 6.17
CA LYS A 254 -8.18 11.78 7.26
C LYS A 254 -7.68 11.11 8.53
N MET A 255 -6.78 11.79 9.24
CA MET A 255 -6.01 11.21 10.34
C MET A 255 -6.86 10.71 11.49
N GLU A 256 -7.98 11.35 11.78
CA GLU A 256 -8.93 10.97 12.83
C GLU A 256 -9.74 9.70 12.51
N ASN A 257 -9.76 9.27 11.24
CA ASN A 257 -10.47 8.06 10.80
C ASN A 257 -9.64 7.23 9.82
N SER A 258 -8.46 6.82 10.26
CA SER A 258 -7.56 6.01 9.43
C SER A 258 -6.85 4.92 10.23
N LYS A 259 -6.98 3.66 9.80
CA LYS A 259 -6.13 2.55 10.22
C LYS A 259 -4.90 2.52 9.34
N ASP A 260 -3.76 2.97 9.87
CA ASP A 260 -2.51 3.12 9.13
C ASP A 260 -1.29 2.72 9.98
N SER A 261 -0.08 3.05 9.53
CA SER A 261 1.17 2.65 10.17
C SER A 261 1.31 3.12 11.62
N ARG A 262 0.58 4.14 12.04
CA ARG A 262 0.52 4.56 13.45
C ARG A 262 0.00 3.45 14.37
N TYR A 263 -0.80 2.52 13.82
CA TYR A 263 -1.42 1.44 14.57
C TYR A 263 -0.83 0.06 14.30
N TRP A 264 -0.45 -0.24 13.05
CA TRP A 264 0.01 -1.59 12.68
C TRP A 264 1.50 -1.66 12.32
N GLY A 265 2.23 -0.52 12.33
CA GLY A 265 3.65 -0.46 12.07
C GLY A 265 4.00 -0.32 10.57
N LEU A 266 5.07 -0.96 10.12
CA LEU A 266 5.68 -0.71 8.83
C LEU A 266 5.11 -1.59 7.71
N LEU A 267 5.01 -1.00 6.50
CA LEU A 267 4.55 -1.65 5.28
C LEU A 267 5.73 -2.24 4.50
N PRO A 268 5.79 -3.57 4.26
CA PRO A 268 6.80 -4.17 3.41
C PRO A 268 6.63 -3.79 1.93
N GLU A 269 7.72 -3.48 1.22
CA GLU A 269 7.70 -3.12 -0.20
C GLU A 269 7.03 -4.17 -1.10
N PRO A 270 7.21 -5.49 -0.93
CA PRO A 270 6.53 -6.50 -1.74
C PRO A 270 5.00 -6.38 -1.74
N PHE A 271 4.40 -5.80 -0.70
CA PHE A 271 2.95 -5.65 -0.60
C PHE A 271 2.42 -4.45 -1.38
N ILE A 272 3.27 -3.51 -1.79
CA ILE A 272 2.86 -2.31 -2.53
C ILE A 272 2.54 -2.70 -3.98
N VAL A 273 1.31 -2.44 -4.43
CA VAL A 273 0.86 -2.65 -5.81
C VAL A 273 1.47 -1.61 -6.74
N GLY A 274 1.35 -0.33 -6.35
CA GLY A 274 1.81 0.79 -7.15
C GLY A 274 1.38 2.13 -6.56
N ARG A 275 1.60 3.20 -7.34
CA ARG A 275 1.27 4.57 -6.98
C ARG A 275 -0.01 5.02 -7.69
N ALA A 276 -0.93 5.62 -6.94
CA ALA A 276 -2.10 6.27 -7.50
C ALA A 276 -1.72 7.56 -8.24
N LEU A 277 -2.19 7.72 -9.47
CA LEU A 277 -1.83 8.85 -10.34
C LEU A 277 -2.96 9.87 -10.48
N ARG A 278 -4.14 9.38 -10.86
CA ARG A 278 -5.31 10.21 -11.19
C ARG A 278 -6.60 9.51 -10.80
N ILE A 279 -7.63 10.31 -10.54
CA ILE A 279 -9.01 9.86 -10.46
C ILE A 279 -9.54 9.86 -11.89
N TRP A 280 -9.82 8.71 -12.49
CA TRP A 280 -10.32 8.65 -13.86
C TRP A 280 -11.85 8.64 -13.94
N LYS A 281 -12.52 8.27 -12.83
CA LYS A 281 -13.96 8.28 -12.68
C LYS A 281 -14.32 8.52 -11.22
N SER A 282 -15.37 9.27 -10.96
CA SER A 282 -15.91 9.45 -9.61
C SER A 282 -17.43 9.38 -9.66
N LYS A 283 -18.01 8.55 -8.80
CA LYS A 283 -19.46 8.43 -8.65
C LYS A 283 -19.85 8.72 -7.21
N ASP A 284 -20.96 9.39 -7.05
CA ASP A 284 -21.61 9.49 -5.76
C ASP A 284 -22.31 8.17 -5.44
N ASP A 285 -21.96 7.55 -4.31
CA ASP A 285 -22.50 6.21 -3.96
C ASP A 285 -23.99 6.25 -3.62
N ARG A 286 -24.56 7.43 -3.27
CA ARG A 286 -25.99 7.58 -2.93
C ARG A 286 -26.84 7.84 -4.17
N SER A 287 -26.44 8.81 -4.99
CA SER A 287 -27.20 9.23 -6.18
C SER A 287 -26.80 8.48 -7.45
N GLY A 288 -25.65 7.80 -7.46
CA GLY A 288 -25.07 7.18 -8.66
C GLY A 288 -24.57 8.18 -9.71
N SER A 289 -24.70 9.50 -9.45
CA SER A 289 -24.31 10.56 -10.37
C SER A 289 -22.78 10.67 -10.48
N ILE A 290 -22.30 11.11 -11.64
CA ILE A 290 -20.86 11.32 -11.87
C ILE A 290 -20.45 12.68 -11.30
N LYS A 291 -19.43 12.68 -10.44
CA LYS A 291 -18.79 13.89 -9.90
C LYS A 291 -17.77 14.42 -10.91
N TRP A 292 -18.23 15.13 -11.96
CA TRP A 292 -17.39 15.59 -13.06
C TRP A 292 -16.16 16.41 -12.63
N GLY A 293 -16.27 17.22 -11.60
CA GLY A 293 -15.16 18.03 -11.07
C GLY A 293 -14.01 17.21 -10.46
N ARG A 294 -14.19 15.89 -10.29
CA ARG A 294 -13.15 14.98 -9.81
C ARG A 294 -12.54 14.11 -10.92
N VAL A 295 -13.21 14.04 -12.08
CA VAL A 295 -12.73 13.21 -13.21
C VAL A 295 -11.43 13.80 -13.76
N TRP A 296 -10.43 12.96 -13.97
CA TRP A 296 -9.05 13.29 -14.37
C TRP A 296 -8.25 14.14 -13.39
N LYS A 297 -8.77 14.38 -12.19
CA LYS A 297 -8.01 15.08 -11.14
C LYS A 297 -6.74 14.31 -10.80
N LYS A 298 -5.60 15.02 -10.77
CA LYS A 298 -4.31 14.48 -10.30
C LYS A 298 -4.37 14.25 -8.80
N ILE A 299 -3.77 13.17 -8.34
CA ILE A 299 -3.62 12.85 -6.92
C ILE A 299 -2.25 13.42 -6.49
N GLU A 300 -2.31 14.37 -5.56
CA GLU A 300 -1.14 15.06 -5.00
C GLU A 300 -0.90 14.59 -3.58
#